data_e303c0a26c3ed9f431c62418c9128a68
#
_entry.id   e303c0a26c3ed9f431c62418c9128a68
#
_cell.length_a   1.000
_cell.length_b   1.000
_cell.length_c   1.000
_cell.angle_alpha   90.00
_cell.angle_beta   90.00
_cell.angle_gamma   90.00
#
_symmetry.space_group_name_H-M   'P 1'
#
loop_
_entity.id
_entity.type
_entity.pdbx_description
1 polymer ?
#
loop_
_entity_poly.entity_id
_entity_poly.type
_entity_poly.pdbx_seq_one_letter_code
_entity_poly.pdbx_strand_id
1 'polypeptide(L)'
;MPEESNAASTRMKHSVLQQNGELCFKKCVHIDAVIPAHLWKICFGNCSAPISRCFRKCVRFPLDRPGQARFFDREIVEEQESGVNRPTCGTCGAKMKRNGTTKAGTRRWRCPKCGASSVRKHDNAAKALGSFSRWLLSKDAIADLKVSRTTFWRKTAWIWRIWPIAPFTGEVHDVVFLDGIWLRRKAVVLIAVADGHVVAWHLARTECASAWAALMLRVPAPKMAVCDGSPGFAKAAAAVWPETRIQRCTFHVAAQVRRCTTLRPRLEAGIELLGIANKLADVRDADGATAWLLEYNAWCVKWESFLREYTFKEGRRVYAHERLRKARRILNKLVRDGTLFAFVEMGQEHGCAWPSTNNAVESVNARLRDMLRHHRGLPLLHRAKAIFWWCYAHTESPLPAAEILRVMPTDDDVDGLFAAVSSESKREDGAPDEHGTGIVWEEFHMPTRYRQ
;
A
#
# COMPACT_ATOMS: atom_id res chain seq x y z
N MET A 1 -45.39 -23.88 17.39
CA MET A 1 -44.74 -22.86 18.17
C MET A 1 -43.31 -23.26 18.44
N PRO A 2 -42.33 -22.79 17.62
CA PRO A 2 -41.01 -22.39 18.08
C PRO A 2 -40.40 -21.27 17.18
N GLU A 3 -41.03 -20.09 17.08
CA GLU A 3 -40.45 -18.97 16.29
C GLU A 3 -40.09 -17.74 17.14
N GLU A 4 -40.43 -17.68 18.40
CA GLU A 4 -40.14 -16.48 19.21
C GLU A 4 -38.75 -16.49 19.91
N SER A 5 -38.05 -17.60 19.98
CA SER A 5 -36.74 -17.64 20.65
C SER A 5 -35.58 -17.11 19.80
N ASN A 6 -35.71 -17.02 18.45
CA ASN A 6 -34.66 -16.56 17.54
C ASN A 6 -34.60 -15.04 17.37
N ALA A 7 -35.71 -14.33 17.58
CA ALA A 7 -35.75 -12.89 17.44
C ALA A 7 -35.06 -12.13 18.59
N ALA A 8 -35.16 -12.67 19.83
CA ALA A 8 -34.52 -12.07 20.98
C ALA A 8 -32.98 -12.22 20.95
N SER A 9 -32.48 -13.39 20.50
CA SER A 9 -31.04 -13.62 20.34
C SER A 9 -30.40 -12.74 19.24
N THR A 10 -31.14 -12.46 18.17
CA THR A 10 -30.68 -11.59 17.08
C THR A 10 -30.68 -10.11 17.50
N ARG A 11 -31.65 -9.65 18.29
CA ARG A 11 -31.68 -8.31 18.87
C ARG A 11 -30.54 -8.04 19.86
N MET A 12 -30.24 -9.02 20.74
CA MET A 12 -29.14 -8.90 21.68
C MET A 12 -27.77 -8.83 20.99
N LYS A 13 -27.57 -9.62 19.92
CA LYS A 13 -26.35 -9.54 19.11
C LYS A 13 -26.22 -8.19 18.37
N HIS A 14 -27.31 -7.58 17.94
CA HIS A 14 -27.28 -6.28 17.29
C HIS A 14 -26.95 -5.13 18.26
N SER A 15 -27.42 -5.18 19.52
CA SER A 15 -27.09 -4.14 20.51
C SER A 15 -25.63 -4.19 20.96
N VAL A 16 -25.08 -5.40 21.15
CA VAL A 16 -23.66 -5.60 21.48
C VAL A 16 -22.74 -5.19 20.33
N LEU A 17 -23.13 -5.46 19.08
CA LEU A 17 -22.40 -5.03 17.89
C LEU A 17 -22.42 -3.50 17.71
N GLN A 18 -23.50 -2.83 18.13
CA GLN A 18 -23.61 -1.37 18.05
C GLN A 18 -22.73 -0.68 19.09
N GLN A 19 -22.67 -1.19 20.32
CA GLN A 19 -21.78 -0.67 21.37
C GLN A 19 -20.30 -0.86 21.04
N ASN A 20 -19.92 -2.06 20.53
CA ASN A 20 -18.56 -2.31 20.11
C ASN A 20 -18.15 -1.48 18.87
N GLY A 21 -19.10 -1.17 17.98
CA GLY A 21 -18.88 -0.29 16.83
C GLY A 21 -18.62 1.15 17.23
N GLU A 22 -19.26 1.68 18.27
CA GLU A 22 -19.06 3.03 18.79
C GLU A 22 -17.73 3.18 19.54
N LEU A 23 -17.30 2.16 20.29
CA LEU A 23 -15.98 2.16 20.93
C LEU A 23 -14.84 2.12 19.90
N CYS A 24 -15.01 1.29 18.85
CA CYS A 24 -14.05 1.25 17.73
C CYS A 24 -13.98 2.58 16.99
N PHE A 25 -15.10 3.29 16.87
CA PHE A 25 -15.19 4.58 16.20
C PHE A 25 -14.34 5.66 16.89
N LYS A 26 -14.33 5.74 18.20
CA LYS A 26 -13.51 6.70 18.95
C LYS A 26 -12.00 6.46 18.83
N LYS A 27 -11.58 5.21 18.55
CA LYS A 27 -10.17 4.82 18.43
C LYS A 27 -9.61 4.96 17.00
N CYS A 28 -10.47 5.01 15.98
CA CYS A 28 -10.03 5.05 14.57
C CYS A 28 -9.76 6.45 14.00
N VAL A 29 -9.99 7.50 14.79
CA VAL A 29 -10.17 8.89 14.33
C VAL A 29 -8.90 9.59 13.80
N HIS A 30 -7.69 9.04 13.96
CA HIS A 30 -6.46 9.80 13.72
C HIS A 30 -5.42 9.19 12.78
N ILE A 31 -5.82 8.37 11.79
CA ILE A 31 -4.82 7.54 11.14
C ILE A 31 -4.88 7.61 9.60
N ASP A 32 -4.56 8.76 9.05
CA ASP A 32 -4.29 8.96 7.62
C ASP A 32 -2.81 8.97 7.23
N ALA A 33 -1.92 8.84 8.19
CA ALA A 33 -0.49 8.76 7.95
C ALA A 33 0.02 7.35 8.27
N VAL A 34 1.07 6.94 7.62
CA VAL A 34 1.86 5.70 7.79
C VAL A 34 1.73 5.09 9.20
N ILE A 35 0.79 4.16 9.38
CA ILE A 35 0.59 3.49 10.66
C ILE A 35 1.38 2.19 10.67
N PRO A 36 2.22 1.96 11.66
CA PRO A 36 2.78 0.66 11.93
C PRO A 36 1.69 -0.37 12.29
N ALA A 37 1.92 -1.61 11.88
CA ALA A 37 0.97 -2.71 12.07
C ALA A 37 0.53 -2.95 13.52
N HIS A 38 1.32 -2.55 14.53
CA HIS A 38 0.96 -2.70 15.93
C HIS A 38 -0.15 -1.73 16.38
N LEU A 39 -0.20 -0.52 15.83
CA LEU A 39 -1.27 0.45 16.13
C LEU A 39 -2.61 0.02 15.54
N TRP A 40 -2.57 -0.67 14.41
CA TRP A 40 -3.75 -1.26 13.82
C TRP A 40 -4.42 -2.31 14.74
N LYS A 41 -3.62 -3.07 15.48
CA LYS A 41 -4.12 -4.06 16.43
C LYS A 41 -4.92 -3.44 17.58
N ILE A 42 -4.51 -2.25 18.02
CA ILE A 42 -5.22 -1.47 19.05
C ILE A 42 -6.59 -1.02 18.52
N CYS A 43 -6.68 -0.62 17.26
CA CYS A 43 -7.94 -0.17 16.66
C CYS A 43 -8.92 -1.31 16.31
N PHE A 44 -8.42 -2.50 15.94
CA PHE A 44 -9.25 -3.56 15.35
C PHE A 44 -9.12 -4.94 16.00
N GLY A 45 -8.19 -5.14 16.92
CA GLY A 45 -7.89 -6.45 17.52
C GLY A 45 -9.06 -7.12 18.25
N ASN A 46 -10.01 -6.34 18.75
CA ASN A 46 -11.17 -6.80 19.52
C ASN A 46 -12.52 -6.46 18.86
N CYS A 47 -12.53 -5.94 17.64
CA CYS A 47 -13.78 -5.56 16.95
C CYS A 47 -14.32 -6.73 16.14
N SER A 48 -15.46 -7.28 16.53
CA SER A 48 -16.19 -8.32 15.79
C SER A 48 -17.09 -7.76 14.66
N ALA A 49 -17.20 -6.45 14.52
CA ALA A 49 -17.98 -5.82 13.47
C ALA A 49 -17.22 -5.81 12.12
N PRO A 50 -17.91 -5.92 10.98
CA PRO A 50 -17.27 -5.78 9.66
C PRO A 50 -16.53 -4.45 9.55
N ILE A 51 -15.26 -4.50 9.22
CA ILE A 51 -14.34 -3.35 9.13
C ILE A 51 -14.88 -2.29 8.16
N SER A 52 -15.56 -2.71 7.08
CA SER A 52 -16.21 -1.84 6.09
C SER A 52 -17.30 -0.94 6.69
N ARG A 53 -18.00 -1.37 7.75
CA ARG A 53 -19.01 -0.54 8.43
C ARG A 53 -18.40 0.51 9.34
N CYS A 54 -17.30 0.19 10.00
CA CYS A 54 -16.54 1.16 10.79
C CYS A 54 -15.99 2.28 9.89
N PHE A 55 -15.44 1.92 8.73
CA PHE A 55 -14.82 2.89 7.82
C PHE A 55 -15.82 3.88 7.21
N ARG A 56 -17.02 3.45 6.79
CA ARG A 56 -18.06 4.36 6.26
C ARG A 56 -18.50 5.43 7.26
N LYS A 57 -18.39 5.14 8.56
CA LYS A 57 -18.67 6.13 9.61
C LYS A 57 -17.46 7.01 9.91
N CYS A 58 -16.24 6.49 9.75
CA CYS A 58 -15.01 7.24 9.98
C CYS A 58 -14.70 8.31 8.91
N VAL A 59 -15.25 8.19 7.69
CA VAL A 59 -15.02 9.14 6.58
C VAL A 59 -15.89 10.41 6.72
N ARG A 60 -16.89 10.45 7.60
CA ARG A 60 -17.66 11.67 7.88
C ARG A 60 -17.05 12.42 9.06
N PHE A 61 -15.99 13.16 8.82
CA PHE A 61 -15.41 14.07 9.82
C PHE A 61 -15.85 15.52 9.65
N PRO A 62 -16.31 16.15 10.71
CA PRO A 62 -16.02 17.55 10.93
C PRO A 62 -14.66 17.62 11.65
N LEU A 63 -13.63 18.07 10.97
CA LEU A 63 -12.38 18.50 11.59
C LEU A 63 -12.65 19.86 12.25
N ASP A 64 -13.24 19.82 13.44
CA ASP A 64 -13.36 21.01 14.30
C ASP A 64 -12.06 21.23 15.06
N ARG A 65 -11.04 21.71 14.36
CA ARG A 65 -9.99 22.55 14.93
C ARG A 65 -9.84 23.81 14.07
N PRO A 66 -9.94 25.00 14.67
CA PRO A 66 -9.74 26.26 13.92
C PRO A 66 -8.32 26.29 13.37
N GLY A 67 -8.17 26.13 12.07
CA GLY A 67 -6.90 26.18 11.36
C GLY A 67 -6.62 25.05 10.36
N GLN A 68 -7.25 23.87 10.47
CA GLN A 68 -7.02 22.74 9.57
C GLN A 68 -8.20 22.42 8.64
N ALA A 69 -9.42 22.90 8.92
CA ALA A 69 -10.63 22.64 8.13
C ALA A 69 -10.70 23.35 6.76
N ARG A 70 -9.66 24.08 6.34
CA ARG A 70 -9.69 24.84 5.07
C ARG A 70 -9.05 24.14 3.88
N PHE A 71 -8.71 22.86 4.00
CA PHE A 71 -7.95 22.19 2.94
C PHE A 71 -8.78 21.37 1.96
N PHE A 72 -10.07 21.12 2.20
CA PHE A 72 -10.87 20.24 1.36
C PHE A 72 -12.04 20.89 0.62
N ASP A 73 -12.39 22.14 0.95
CA ASP A 73 -13.42 22.90 0.22
C ASP A 73 -12.80 24.15 -0.42
N ARG A 74 -12.07 23.96 -1.50
CA ARG A 74 -11.87 25.01 -2.48
C ARG A 74 -12.26 24.46 -3.84
N GLU A 75 -13.47 24.82 -4.26
CA GLU A 75 -13.86 24.88 -5.66
C GLU A 75 -12.72 25.51 -6.47
N ILE A 76 -12.28 24.80 -7.49
CA ILE A 76 -11.40 25.33 -8.52
C ILE A 76 -12.22 26.36 -9.29
N VAL A 77 -12.17 27.62 -8.87
CA VAL A 77 -12.58 28.72 -9.72
C VAL A 77 -11.46 28.94 -10.71
N GLU A 78 -11.70 28.57 -11.95
CA GLU A 78 -10.91 28.97 -13.10
C GLU A 78 -10.84 30.52 -13.15
N GLU A 79 -9.73 31.10 -12.75
CA GLU A 79 -9.36 32.46 -13.17
C GLU A 79 -8.27 32.37 -14.22
N GLN A 80 -8.69 32.36 -15.48
CA GLN A 80 -7.85 32.89 -16.55
C GLN A 80 -7.54 34.35 -16.23
N GLU A 81 -6.23 34.70 -16.19
CA GLU A 81 -5.70 35.85 -16.91
C GLU A 81 -4.20 36.05 -16.67
N SER A 82 -3.52 36.35 -17.74
CA SER A 82 -2.20 36.90 -17.91
C SER A 82 -1.91 38.06 -16.92
N GLY A 83 -1.31 37.78 -15.80
CA GLY A 83 -0.93 38.82 -14.86
C GLY A 83 0.24 38.39 -14.00
N VAL A 84 1.32 39.12 -14.03
CA VAL A 84 2.44 39.02 -13.12
C VAL A 84 1.98 38.56 -11.74
N ASN A 85 2.29 37.32 -11.37
CA ASN A 85 1.89 36.70 -10.11
C ASN A 85 2.36 37.55 -8.92
N ARG A 86 1.47 38.38 -8.37
CA ARG A 86 1.73 39.32 -7.29
C ARG A 86 1.55 38.60 -5.95
N PRO A 87 2.54 38.64 -5.05
CA PRO A 87 2.41 38.02 -3.75
C PRO A 87 1.32 38.72 -2.92
N THR A 88 0.69 37.95 -2.04
CA THR A 88 -0.23 38.49 -1.03
C THR A 88 0.54 38.94 0.20
N CYS A 89 0.05 39.99 0.86
CA CYS A 89 0.63 40.51 2.10
C CYS A 89 0.35 39.56 3.26
N GLY A 90 1.38 39.07 3.93
CA GLY A 90 1.24 38.19 5.09
C GLY A 90 0.53 38.83 6.30
N THR A 91 0.42 40.17 6.34
CA THR A 91 -0.20 40.91 7.44
C THR A 91 -1.69 41.14 7.24
N CYS A 92 -2.11 41.50 6.02
CA CYS A 92 -3.50 41.90 5.75
C CYS A 92 -4.14 41.22 4.55
N GLY A 93 -3.47 40.24 3.92
CA GLY A 93 -3.98 39.47 2.79
C GLY A 93 -4.12 40.21 1.45
N ALA A 94 -3.84 41.53 1.39
CA ALA A 94 -3.96 42.33 0.18
C ALA A 94 -2.86 42.01 -0.86
N LYS A 95 -3.16 42.07 -2.15
CA LYS A 95 -2.14 41.90 -3.22
C LYS A 95 -1.10 43.03 -3.18
N MET A 96 0.18 42.68 -3.14
CA MET A 96 1.29 43.60 -3.04
C MET A 96 1.67 44.21 -4.40
N LYS A 97 2.19 45.46 -4.37
CA LYS A 97 2.73 46.16 -5.54
C LYS A 97 4.26 46.02 -5.60
N ARG A 98 4.85 46.09 -6.79
CA ARG A 98 6.31 46.15 -6.97
C ARG A 98 6.85 47.41 -6.35
N ASN A 99 7.98 47.28 -5.62
CA ASN A 99 8.64 48.41 -4.93
C ASN A 99 10.16 48.35 -5.10
N GLY A 100 10.62 48.33 -6.36
CA GLY A 100 12.03 48.31 -6.70
C GLY A 100 12.73 46.95 -6.47
N THR A 101 14.04 46.99 -6.35
CA THR A 101 14.92 45.83 -6.10
C THR A 101 15.87 46.12 -4.93
N THR A 102 16.41 45.07 -4.34
CA THR A 102 17.49 45.16 -3.34
C THR A 102 18.83 45.39 -4.03
N LYS A 103 19.91 45.76 -3.30
CA LYS A 103 21.28 45.79 -3.83
C LYS A 103 21.71 44.44 -4.47
N ALA A 104 21.14 43.32 -4.03
CA ALA A 104 21.39 42.00 -4.58
C ALA A 104 20.47 41.64 -5.76
N GLY A 105 19.78 42.61 -6.38
CA GLY A 105 18.90 42.38 -7.54
C GLY A 105 17.57 41.73 -7.23
N THR A 106 17.23 41.46 -5.95
CA THR A 106 15.99 40.79 -5.56
C THR A 106 14.83 41.78 -5.55
N ARG A 107 13.72 41.42 -6.19
CA ARG A 107 12.51 42.23 -6.31
C ARG A 107 11.88 42.50 -4.93
N ARG A 108 11.57 43.80 -4.64
CA ARG A 108 10.81 44.21 -3.46
C ARG A 108 9.33 44.37 -3.80
N TRP A 109 8.50 44.10 -2.78
CA TRP A 109 7.07 44.26 -2.84
C TRP A 109 6.60 45.07 -1.63
N ARG A 110 5.63 45.95 -1.84
CA ARG A 110 5.02 46.76 -0.78
C ARG A 110 3.50 46.60 -0.79
N CYS A 111 2.91 46.41 0.36
CA CYS A 111 1.47 46.36 0.51
C CYS A 111 0.87 47.76 0.41
N PRO A 112 -0.07 48.02 -0.49
CA PRO A 112 -0.72 49.32 -0.60
C PRO A 112 -1.69 49.59 0.55
N LYS A 113 -2.18 48.55 1.25
CA LYS A 113 -3.17 48.67 2.33
C LYS A 113 -2.52 48.90 3.69
N CYS A 114 -1.49 48.17 4.06
CA CYS A 114 -0.87 48.24 5.39
C CYS A 114 0.60 48.72 5.37
N GLY A 115 1.16 49.04 4.21
CA GLY A 115 2.53 49.53 4.08
C GLY A 115 3.61 48.44 4.25
N ALA A 116 3.28 47.24 4.66
CA ALA A 116 4.22 46.13 4.86
C ALA A 116 5.09 45.90 3.63
N SER A 117 6.42 45.76 3.83
CA SER A 117 7.39 45.52 2.78
C SER A 117 7.82 44.04 2.79
N SER A 118 7.92 43.43 1.63
CA SER A 118 8.36 42.06 1.47
C SER A 118 9.33 41.92 0.31
N VAL A 119 10.25 40.96 0.40
CA VAL A 119 11.14 40.55 -0.67
C VAL A 119 10.70 39.17 -1.12
N ARG A 120 10.27 39.04 -2.39
CA ARG A 120 9.94 37.74 -2.94
C ARG A 120 11.20 36.89 -3.00
N LYS A 121 11.40 36.06 -2.00
CA LYS A 121 12.43 35.02 -2.03
C LYS A 121 12.07 34.03 -3.14
N HIS A 122 13.05 33.59 -3.90
CA HIS A 122 12.86 32.43 -4.76
C HIS A 122 12.49 31.25 -3.86
N ASP A 123 11.56 30.43 -4.31
CA ASP A 123 11.23 29.20 -3.60
C ASP A 123 12.39 28.20 -3.77
N ASN A 124 13.38 28.36 -2.89
CA ASN A 124 14.55 27.49 -2.88
C ASN A 124 14.21 26.08 -2.42
N ALA A 125 13.13 25.92 -1.63
CA ALA A 125 12.69 24.62 -1.14
C ALA A 125 12.07 23.81 -2.29
N ALA A 126 11.18 24.40 -3.09
CA ALA A 126 10.63 23.74 -4.27
C ALA A 126 11.72 23.38 -5.31
N LYS A 127 12.72 24.26 -5.51
CA LYS A 127 13.88 23.96 -6.37
C LYS A 127 14.74 22.81 -5.83
N ALA A 128 14.94 22.78 -4.50
CA ALA A 128 15.68 21.70 -3.86
C ALA A 128 14.93 20.37 -3.99
N LEU A 129 13.61 20.39 -3.81
CA LEU A 129 12.77 19.19 -4.01
C LEU A 129 12.82 18.71 -5.47
N GLY A 130 12.74 19.61 -6.45
CA GLY A 130 12.89 19.24 -7.86
C GLY A 130 14.25 18.60 -8.17
N SER A 131 15.35 19.16 -7.61
CA SER A 131 16.69 18.57 -7.77
C SER A 131 16.83 17.22 -7.08
N PHE A 132 16.22 17.08 -5.90
CA PHE A 132 16.18 15.83 -5.16
C PHE A 132 15.37 14.75 -5.90
N SER A 133 14.18 15.09 -6.39
CA SER A 133 13.32 14.18 -7.15
C SER A 133 14.02 13.73 -8.43
N ARG A 134 14.66 14.63 -9.15
CA ARG A 134 15.44 14.27 -10.33
C ARG A 134 16.57 13.29 -9.99
N TRP A 135 17.37 13.56 -8.97
CA TRP A 135 18.42 12.65 -8.52
C TRP A 135 17.87 11.29 -8.08
N LEU A 136 16.75 11.28 -7.33
CA LEU A 136 16.20 10.04 -6.77
C LEU A 136 15.54 9.16 -7.84
N LEU A 137 14.79 9.76 -8.76
CA LEU A 137 13.90 9.06 -9.69
C LEU A 137 14.56 8.79 -11.06
N SER A 138 15.59 9.54 -11.41
CA SER A 138 16.37 9.32 -12.64
C SER A 138 17.60 8.45 -12.38
N LYS A 139 18.36 8.19 -13.43
CA LYS A 139 19.69 7.55 -13.32
C LYS A 139 20.83 8.57 -13.19
N ASP A 140 20.50 9.87 -13.06
CA ASP A 140 21.47 10.93 -12.95
C ASP A 140 22.32 10.79 -11.68
N ALA A 141 23.61 10.87 -11.78
CA ALA A 141 24.50 11.07 -10.65
C ALA A 141 24.42 12.53 -10.16
N ILE A 142 24.85 12.79 -8.91
CA ILE A 142 24.89 14.17 -8.39
C ILE A 142 25.75 15.08 -9.28
N ALA A 143 26.81 14.54 -9.89
CA ALA A 143 27.67 15.28 -10.82
C ALA A 143 26.91 15.82 -12.05
N ASP A 144 25.93 15.05 -12.53
CA ASP A 144 25.14 15.43 -13.71
C ASP A 144 24.19 16.60 -13.41
N LEU A 145 23.88 16.83 -12.12
CA LEU A 145 23.08 17.96 -11.66
C LEU A 145 23.87 19.29 -11.63
N LYS A 146 25.13 19.29 -12.05
CA LYS A 146 26.04 20.46 -12.05
C LYS A 146 26.16 21.15 -10.70
N VAL A 147 26.08 20.39 -9.59
CA VAL A 147 26.25 20.86 -8.22
C VAL A 147 27.25 19.96 -7.49
N SER A 148 28.03 20.54 -6.56
CA SER A 148 28.92 19.73 -5.73
C SER A 148 28.10 18.84 -4.78
N ARG A 149 28.64 17.66 -4.47
CA ARG A 149 28.00 16.67 -3.57
C ARG A 149 27.62 17.29 -2.21
N THR A 150 28.53 18.05 -1.63
CA THR A 150 28.28 18.72 -0.34
C THR A 150 27.16 19.75 -0.45
N THR A 151 27.12 20.53 -1.51
CA THR A 151 26.06 21.52 -1.75
C THR A 151 24.71 20.84 -1.99
N PHE A 152 24.68 19.73 -2.74
CA PHE A 152 23.47 18.95 -2.97
C PHE A 152 22.88 18.48 -1.63
N TRP A 153 23.67 17.76 -0.81
CA TRP A 153 23.18 17.24 0.47
C TRP A 153 22.77 18.34 1.45
N ARG A 154 23.54 19.42 1.56
CA ARG A 154 23.18 20.57 2.42
C ARG A 154 21.81 21.15 2.02
N LYS A 155 21.46 21.17 0.73
CA LYS A 155 20.20 21.73 0.24
C LYS A 155 19.04 20.75 0.31
N THR A 156 19.28 19.43 0.30
CA THR A 156 18.23 18.42 0.13
C THR A 156 18.07 17.49 1.33
N ALA A 157 19.00 17.47 2.30
CA ALA A 157 18.97 16.55 3.43
C ALA A 157 17.65 16.62 4.24
N TRP A 158 17.09 17.81 4.39
CA TRP A 158 15.83 18.04 5.09
C TRP A 158 14.61 17.38 4.42
N ILE A 159 14.68 17.09 3.10
CA ILE A 159 13.60 16.45 2.34
C ILE A 159 13.36 15.00 2.83
N TRP A 160 14.40 14.36 3.37
CA TRP A 160 14.26 13.06 3.98
C TRP A 160 13.39 13.03 5.24
N ARG A 161 13.05 14.18 5.81
CA ARG A 161 12.08 14.28 6.92
C ARG A 161 10.64 14.18 6.45
N ILE A 162 10.37 14.33 5.15
CA ILE A 162 9.02 14.32 4.58
C ILE A 162 8.58 12.88 4.28
N TRP A 163 7.33 12.59 4.58
CA TRP A 163 6.65 11.36 4.24
C TRP A 163 5.63 11.60 3.12
N PRO A 164 5.92 11.24 1.87
CA PRO A 164 4.90 11.27 0.82
C PRO A 164 3.77 10.33 1.14
N ILE A 165 2.54 10.83 1.18
CA ILE A 165 1.33 10.05 1.40
C ILE A 165 0.55 9.90 0.09
N ALA A 166 -0.13 8.77 -0.08
CA ALA A 166 -0.98 8.54 -1.22
C ALA A 166 -2.19 9.48 -1.17
N PRO A 167 -2.55 10.18 -2.26
CA PRO A 167 -3.79 10.93 -2.31
C PRO A 167 -4.97 9.96 -2.17
N PHE A 168 -5.98 10.37 -1.40
CA PHE A 168 -7.23 9.63 -1.31
C PHE A 168 -8.22 10.25 -2.30
N THR A 169 -8.43 9.59 -3.44
CA THR A 169 -9.32 10.09 -4.50
C THR A 169 -10.77 9.64 -4.31
N GLY A 170 -11.00 8.55 -3.58
CA GLY A 170 -12.33 7.92 -3.48
C GLY A 170 -12.77 7.20 -4.76
N GLU A 171 -11.90 7.11 -5.75
CA GLU A 171 -12.17 6.48 -7.04
C GLU A 171 -12.29 4.96 -6.90
N VAL A 172 -13.32 4.39 -7.55
CA VAL A 172 -13.54 2.95 -7.60
C VAL A 172 -12.94 2.40 -8.89
N HIS A 173 -11.90 1.61 -8.74
CA HIS A 173 -11.23 0.96 -9.86
C HIS A 173 -11.86 -0.40 -10.19
N ASP A 174 -11.89 -0.78 -11.46
CA ASP A 174 -12.33 -2.11 -11.86
C ASP A 174 -11.37 -3.18 -11.35
N VAL A 175 -10.06 -2.96 -11.51
CA VAL A 175 -9.01 -3.91 -11.09
C VAL A 175 -7.92 -3.20 -10.27
N VAL A 176 -7.59 -3.78 -9.12
CA VAL A 176 -6.44 -3.36 -8.32
C VAL A 176 -5.43 -4.49 -8.21
N PHE A 177 -4.18 -4.20 -8.53
CA PHE A 177 -3.04 -5.10 -8.43
C PHE A 177 -2.27 -4.83 -7.14
N LEU A 178 -2.01 -5.87 -6.35
CA LEU A 178 -1.37 -5.73 -5.04
C LEU A 178 -0.16 -6.65 -4.91
N ASP A 179 0.95 -6.07 -4.43
CA ASP A 179 2.17 -6.81 -4.13
C ASP A 179 3.01 -6.07 -3.08
N GLY A 180 4.01 -6.75 -2.53
CA GLY A 180 4.92 -6.22 -1.54
C GLY A 180 6.39 -6.16 -2.01
N ILE A 181 7.08 -5.07 -1.68
CA ILE A 181 8.53 -4.98 -1.88
C ILE A 181 9.26 -5.02 -0.53
N TRP A 182 10.08 -6.04 -0.34
CA TRP A 182 10.81 -6.27 0.91
C TRP A 182 12.10 -5.43 0.99
N LEU A 183 12.27 -4.79 2.13
CA LEU A 183 13.46 -4.03 2.49
C LEU A 183 14.32 -4.82 3.48
N ARG A 184 15.37 -5.52 2.97
CA ARG A 184 16.34 -6.27 3.77
C ARG A 184 15.71 -7.24 4.79
N ARG A 185 14.53 -7.79 4.51
CA ARG A 185 13.74 -8.64 5.44
C ARG A 185 13.37 -7.96 6.77
N LYS A 186 13.54 -6.65 6.91
CA LYS A 186 13.21 -5.89 8.12
C LYS A 186 11.87 -5.19 8.00
N ALA A 187 11.46 -4.84 6.79
CA ALA A 187 10.20 -4.19 6.50
C ALA A 187 9.74 -4.53 5.07
N VAL A 188 8.48 -4.30 4.80
CA VAL A 188 7.85 -4.43 3.48
C VAL A 188 7.04 -3.18 3.18
N VAL A 189 7.11 -2.69 1.96
CA VAL A 189 6.18 -1.69 1.45
C VAL A 189 5.18 -2.42 0.57
N LEU A 190 3.93 -2.44 1.01
CA LEU A 190 2.79 -2.94 0.25
C LEU A 190 2.35 -1.86 -0.73
N ILE A 191 2.05 -2.23 -1.97
CA ILE A 191 1.73 -1.29 -3.04
C ILE A 191 0.47 -1.76 -3.75
N ALA A 192 -0.44 -0.82 -4.02
CA ALA A 192 -1.61 -1.00 -4.85
C ALA A 192 -1.46 -0.18 -6.14
N VAL A 193 -1.74 -0.83 -7.27
CA VAL A 193 -1.67 -0.25 -8.61
C VAL A 193 -3.01 -0.45 -9.30
N ALA A 194 -3.53 0.58 -9.94
CA ALA A 194 -4.71 0.52 -10.79
C ALA A 194 -4.53 1.48 -11.98
N ASP A 195 -5.10 1.16 -13.12
CA ASP A 195 -5.13 2.01 -14.33
C ASP A 195 -3.76 2.56 -14.75
N GLY A 196 -2.70 1.78 -14.51
CA GLY A 196 -1.31 2.16 -14.83
C GLY A 196 -0.63 3.05 -13.80
N HIS A 197 -1.32 3.47 -12.73
CA HIS A 197 -0.82 4.36 -11.68
C HIS A 197 -0.71 3.66 -10.33
N VAL A 198 0.15 4.19 -9.46
CA VAL A 198 0.18 3.78 -8.05
C VAL A 198 -0.93 4.52 -7.32
N VAL A 199 -1.86 3.78 -6.72
CA VAL A 199 -3.03 4.37 -6.04
C VAL A 199 -2.88 4.40 -4.51
N ALA A 200 -2.13 3.46 -3.94
CA ALA A 200 -1.84 3.46 -2.50
C ALA A 200 -0.56 2.67 -2.18
N TRP A 201 0.02 2.96 -0.99
CA TRP A 201 1.12 2.19 -0.42
C TRP A 201 1.07 2.22 1.10
N HIS A 202 1.66 1.19 1.71
CA HIS A 202 1.72 1.07 3.17
C HIS A 202 3.03 0.42 3.61
N LEU A 203 3.68 0.99 4.63
CA LEU A 203 4.89 0.43 5.23
C LEU A 203 4.51 -0.48 6.40
N ALA A 204 5.01 -1.70 6.39
CA ALA A 204 4.78 -2.65 7.46
C ALA A 204 6.05 -3.47 7.77
N ARG A 205 6.08 -4.14 8.91
CA ARG A 205 7.15 -5.10 9.23
C ARG A 205 7.03 -6.38 8.40
N THR A 206 5.80 -6.88 8.24
CA THR A 206 5.50 -8.12 7.54
C THR A 206 4.17 -8.00 6.79
N GLU A 207 3.92 -8.89 5.84
CA GLU A 207 2.68 -9.01 5.09
C GLU A 207 1.56 -9.68 5.91
N CYS A 208 1.27 -9.16 7.10
CA CYS A 208 0.19 -9.66 7.94
C CYS A 208 -1.18 -9.10 7.49
N ALA A 209 -2.26 -9.68 8.02
CA ALA A 209 -3.61 -9.27 7.65
C ALA A 209 -3.91 -7.81 7.99
N SER A 210 -3.40 -7.31 9.12
CA SER A 210 -3.57 -5.90 9.52
C SER A 210 -2.85 -4.94 8.57
N ALA A 211 -1.66 -5.31 8.08
CA ALA A 211 -0.93 -4.49 7.12
C ALA A 211 -1.65 -4.41 5.77
N TRP A 212 -2.15 -5.53 5.27
CA TRP A 212 -2.97 -5.55 4.05
C TRP A 212 -4.28 -4.78 4.21
N ALA A 213 -4.95 -4.94 5.36
CA ALA A 213 -6.17 -4.19 5.67
C ALA A 213 -5.89 -2.67 5.69
N ALA A 214 -4.78 -2.23 6.28
CA ALA A 214 -4.39 -0.83 6.30
C ALA A 214 -4.17 -0.25 4.89
N LEU A 215 -3.59 -1.02 3.96
CA LEU A 215 -3.50 -0.63 2.56
C LEU A 215 -4.88 -0.58 1.88
N MET A 216 -5.68 -1.64 2.05
CA MET A 216 -6.99 -1.79 1.40
C MET A 216 -7.99 -0.71 1.81
N LEU A 217 -7.94 -0.25 3.08
CA LEU A 217 -8.81 0.82 3.58
C LEU A 217 -8.54 2.18 2.91
N ARG A 218 -7.41 2.34 2.24
CA ARG A 218 -7.06 3.56 1.51
C ARG A 218 -7.58 3.57 0.07
N VAL A 219 -8.09 2.44 -0.41
CA VAL A 219 -8.61 2.28 -1.78
C VAL A 219 -10.03 1.76 -1.68
N PRO A 220 -11.01 2.36 -2.36
CA PRO A 220 -12.34 1.79 -2.46
C PRO A 220 -12.29 0.35 -2.99
N ALA A 221 -13.22 -0.50 -2.54
CA ALA A 221 -13.28 -1.89 -2.95
C ALA A 221 -13.41 -2.01 -4.49
N PRO A 222 -12.44 -2.63 -5.18
CA PRO A 222 -12.51 -2.82 -6.62
C PRO A 222 -13.45 -3.99 -6.97
N LYS A 223 -13.82 -4.12 -8.24
CA LYS A 223 -14.54 -5.32 -8.69
C LYS A 223 -13.67 -6.58 -8.59
N MET A 224 -12.40 -6.47 -8.99
CA MET A 224 -11.42 -7.56 -8.86
C MET A 224 -10.09 -7.07 -8.29
N ALA A 225 -9.48 -7.90 -7.44
CA ALA A 225 -8.14 -7.70 -6.92
C ALA A 225 -7.21 -8.84 -7.36
N VAL A 226 -6.06 -8.49 -7.94
CA VAL A 226 -5.05 -9.48 -8.38
C VAL A 226 -3.88 -9.47 -7.39
N CYS A 227 -3.49 -10.66 -6.89
CA CYS A 227 -2.43 -10.79 -5.90
C CYS A 227 -1.60 -12.08 -6.06
N ASP A 228 -0.45 -12.14 -5.38
CA ASP A 228 0.37 -13.35 -5.28
C ASP A 228 -0.16 -14.37 -4.26
N GLY A 229 -1.06 -13.93 -3.33
CA GLY A 229 -1.84 -14.74 -2.41
C GLY A 229 -1.17 -15.08 -1.09
N SER A 230 -0.60 -14.11 -0.44
CA SER A 230 -0.19 -14.27 0.96
C SER A 230 -1.42 -14.57 1.86
N PRO A 231 -1.28 -15.40 2.91
CA PRO A 231 -2.39 -15.68 3.83
C PRO A 231 -2.95 -14.43 4.51
N GLY A 232 -2.08 -13.45 4.79
CA GLY A 232 -2.48 -12.16 5.35
C GLY A 232 -3.41 -11.39 4.42
N PHE A 233 -3.12 -11.40 3.10
CA PHE A 233 -3.96 -10.77 2.10
C PHE A 233 -5.38 -11.35 2.08
N ALA A 234 -5.51 -12.68 1.99
CA ALA A 234 -6.82 -13.33 1.91
C ALA A 234 -7.71 -12.99 3.12
N LYS A 235 -7.12 -12.96 4.33
CA LYS A 235 -7.84 -12.56 5.55
C LYS A 235 -8.26 -11.09 5.54
N ALA A 236 -7.40 -10.21 5.06
CA ALA A 236 -7.70 -8.78 4.95
C ALA A 236 -8.79 -8.52 3.91
N ALA A 237 -8.68 -9.14 2.72
CA ALA A 237 -9.65 -8.98 1.64
C ALA A 237 -11.05 -9.42 2.08
N ALA A 238 -11.19 -10.56 2.73
CA ALA A 238 -12.47 -11.02 3.26
C ALA A 238 -13.10 -10.05 4.28
N ALA A 239 -12.27 -9.28 5.01
CA ALA A 239 -12.74 -8.34 6.02
C ALA A 239 -13.04 -6.94 5.45
N VAL A 240 -12.21 -6.44 4.52
CA VAL A 240 -12.28 -5.05 4.01
C VAL A 240 -13.02 -4.97 2.68
N TRP A 241 -12.82 -5.94 1.80
CA TRP A 241 -13.38 -6.00 0.45
C TRP A 241 -14.19 -7.30 0.23
N PRO A 242 -15.25 -7.57 1.02
CA PRO A 242 -15.96 -8.86 0.98
C PRO A 242 -16.62 -9.17 -0.37
N GLU A 243 -16.97 -8.15 -1.14
CA GLU A 243 -17.62 -8.30 -2.45
C GLU A 243 -16.61 -8.34 -3.62
N THR A 244 -15.34 -8.09 -3.36
CA THR A 244 -14.29 -8.05 -4.39
C THR A 244 -13.92 -9.48 -4.83
N ARG A 245 -13.92 -9.75 -6.12
CA ARG A 245 -13.40 -11.02 -6.68
C ARG A 245 -11.88 -11.05 -6.55
N ILE A 246 -11.35 -12.11 -6.00
CA ILE A 246 -9.90 -12.27 -5.83
C ILE A 246 -9.35 -13.18 -6.93
N GLN A 247 -8.45 -12.64 -7.73
CA GLN A 247 -7.68 -13.40 -8.72
C GLN A 247 -6.28 -13.69 -8.19
N ARG A 248 -5.91 -14.95 -8.14
CA ARG A 248 -4.54 -15.39 -7.88
C ARG A 248 -3.71 -15.29 -9.15
N CYS A 249 -2.61 -14.58 -9.11
CA CYS A 249 -1.70 -14.47 -10.24
C CYS A 249 -1.30 -15.88 -10.75
N THR A 250 -1.70 -16.21 -11.97
CA THR A 250 -1.48 -17.54 -12.58
C THR A 250 0.00 -17.86 -12.70
N PHE A 251 0.85 -16.86 -12.99
CA PHE A 251 2.30 -17.01 -13.01
C PHE A 251 2.86 -17.42 -11.64
N HIS A 252 2.40 -16.79 -10.56
CA HIS A 252 2.82 -17.16 -9.20
C HIS A 252 2.32 -18.52 -8.77
N VAL A 253 1.13 -18.93 -9.22
CA VAL A 253 0.59 -20.28 -8.99
C VAL A 253 1.48 -21.32 -9.68
N ALA A 254 1.80 -21.14 -10.95
CA ALA A 254 2.72 -22.02 -11.69
C ALA A 254 4.10 -22.08 -11.02
N ALA A 255 4.63 -20.93 -10.58
CA ALA A 255 5.89 -20.86 -9.84
C ALA A 255 5.83 -21.58 -8.47
N GLN A 256 4.69 -21.57 -7.78
CA GLN A 256 4.50 -22.33 -6.53
C GLN A 256 4.49 -23.85 -6.79
N VAL A 257 3.81 -24.30 -7.84
CA VAL A 257 3.84 -25.70 -8.25
C VAL A 257 5.26 -26.12 -8.62
N ARG A 258 5.97 -25.31 -9.42
CA ARG A 258 7.36 -25.54 -9.82
C ARG A 258 8.31 -25.67 -8.60
N ARG A 259 8.11 -24.89 -7.54
CA ARG A 259 8.86 -25.06 -6.28
C ARG A 259 8.60 -26.40 -5.60
N CYS A 260 7.42 -26.99 -5.79
CA CYS A 260 7.07 -28.30 -5.27
C CYS A 260 7.58 -29.43 -6.15
N THR A 261 7.47 -29.35 -7.46
CA THR A 261 7.90 -30.38 -8.42
C THR A 261 9.39 -30.34 -8.74
N THR A 262 10.06 -29.20 -8.57
CA THR A 262 11.36 -28.80 -9.11
C THR A 262 11.29 -28.31 -10.57
N LEU A 263 12.40 -27.75 -11.07
CA LEU A 263 12.49 -27.32 -12.48
C LEU A 263 12.57 -28.49 -13.46
N ARG A 264 13.13 -29.62 -13.01
CA ARG A 264 13.32 -30.84 -13.79
C ARG A 264 12.87 -32.03 -12.95
N PRO A 265 11.56 -32.26 -12.83
CA PRO A 265 11.05 -33.39 -12.07
C PRO A 265 11.45 -34.70 -12.74
N ARG A 266 11.76 -35.73 -11.93
CA ARG A 266 12.10 -37.06 -12.41
C ARG A 266 10.91 -38.03 -12.38
N LEU A 267 9.97 -37.76 -11.47
CA LEU A 267 8.74 -38.56 -11.35
C LEU A 267 7.74 -38.14 -12.40
N GLU A 268 7.13 -39.09 -13.07
CA GLU A 268 6.11 -38.86 -14.12
C GLU A 268 4.97 -37.96 -13.61
N ALA A 269 4.43 -38.27 -12.41
CA ALA A 269 3.44 -37.43 -11.74
C ALA A 269 3.86 -35.98 -11.59
N GLY A 270 5.16 -35.75 -11.36
CA GLY A 270 5.71 -34.39 -11.23
C GLY A 270 5.90 -33.70 -12.57
N ILE A 271 6.27 -34.43 -13.62
CA ILE A 271 6.42 -33.93 -14.99
C ILE A 271 5.07 -33.48 -15.52
N GLU A 272 4.05 -34.33 -15.39
CA GLU A 272 2.69 -34.03 -15.81
C GLU A 272 2.12 -32.81 -15.04
N LEU A 273 2.25 -32.80 -13.70
CA LEU A 273 1.74 -31.69 -12.88
C LEU A 273 2.40 -30.36 -13.22
N LEU A 274 3.71 -30.36 -13.50
CA LEU A 274 4.43 -29.16 -13.94
C LEU A 274 3.94 -28.72 -15.32
N GLY A 275 3.67 -29.64 -16.24
CA GLY A 275 3.07 -29.37 -17.55
C GLY A 275 1.72 -28.70 -17.42
N ILE A 276 0.83 -29.27 -16.60
CA ILE A 276 -0.51 -28.71 -16.30
C ILE A 276 -0.37 -27.29 -15.71
N ALA A 277 0.52 -27.09 -14.73
CA ALA A 277 0.71 -25.77 -14.12
C ALA A 277 1.24 -24.72 -15.11
N ASN A 278 2.09 -25.10 -16.05
CA ASN A 278 2.59 -24.17 -17.07
C ASN A 278 1.49 -23.75 -18.05
N LYS A 279 0.53 -24.62 -18.36
CA LYS A 279 -0.64 -24.30 -19.22
C LYS A 279 -1.57 -23.23 -18.63
N LEU A 280 -1.44 -22.89 -17.33
CA LEU A 280 -2.17 -21.76 -16.75
C LEU A 280 -1.90 -20.43 -17.46
N ALA A 281 -0.74 -20.29 -18.08
CA ALA A 281 -0.38 -19.10 -18.86
C ALA A 281 -1.19 -18.99 -20.16
N ASP A 282 -1.76 -20.09 -20.66
CA ASP A 282 -2.46 -20.15 -21.95
C ASP A 282 -3.98 -20.02 -21.81
N VAL A 283 -4.51 -20.15 -20.59
CA VAL A 283 -5.95 -19.99 -20.32
C VAL A 283 -6.36 -18.55 -20.57
N ARG A 284 -7.41 -18.34 -21.39
CA ARG A 284 -7.95 -17.02 -21.74
C ARG A 284 -9.44 -16.88 -21.47
N ASP A 285 -10.17 -17.97 -21.57
CA ASP A 285 -11.63 -18.04 -21.56
C ASP A 285 -12.15 -19.26 -20.78
N ALA A 286 -13.45 -19.45 -20.80
CA ALA A 286 -14.14 -20.53 -20.10
C ALA A 286 -13.79 -21.92 -20.66
N ASP A 287 -13.61 -22.03 -21.96
CA ASP A 287 -13.27 -23.30 -22.60
C ASP A 287 -11.87 -23.73 -22.20
N GLY A 288 -10.91 -22.81 -22.24
CA GLY A 288 -9.55 -23.02 -21.74
C GLY A 288 -9.50 -23.36 -20.25
N ALA A 289 -10.29 -22.69 -19.42
CA ALA A 289 -10.38 -22.99 -17.98
C ALA A 289 -10.98 -24.37 -17.74
N THR A 290 -12.03 -24.74 -18.48
CA THR A 290 -12.67 -26.07 -18.41
C THR A 290 -11.71 -27.16 -18.85
N ALA A 291 -11.02 -27.00 -19.98
CA ALA A 291 -10.03 -27.96 -20.47
C ALA A 291 -8.90 -28.15 -19.45
N TRP A 292 -8.41 -27.06 -18.84
CA TRP A 292 -7.40 -27.12 -17.78
C TRP A 292 -7.90 -27.89 -16.55
N LEU A 293 -9.12 -27.63 -16.10
CA LEU A 293 -9.73 -28.30 -14.95
C LEU A 293 -9.92 -29.81 -15.22
N LEU A 294 -10.34 -30.18 -16.41
CA LEU A 294 -10.49 -31.60 -16.81
C LEU A 294 -9.13 -32.33 -16.79
N GLU A 295 -8.09 -31.74 -17.37
CA GLU A 295 -6.74 -32.28 -17.34
C GLU A 295 -6.19 -32.41 -15.91
N TYR A 296 -6.38 -31.40 -15.08
CA TYR A 296 -5.97 -31.45 -13.69
C TYR A 296 -6.74 -32.50 -12.87
N ASN A 297 -8.04 -32.62 -13.07
CA ASN A 297 -8.84 -33.67 -12.43
C ASN A 297 -8.42 -35.07 -12.87
N ALA A 298 -8.15 -35.28 -14.16
CA ALA A 298 -7.62 -36.55 -14.67
C ALA A 298 -6.28 -36.91 -14.00
N TRP A 299 -5.38 -35.91 -13.85
CA TRP A 299 -4.14 -36.09 -13.09
C TRP A 299 -4.40 -36.49 -11.64
N CYS A 300 -5.34 -35.84 -10.99
CA CYS A 300 -5.69 -36.12 -9.58
C CYS A 300 -6.19 -37.56 -9.39
N VAL A 301 -6.99 -38.06 -10.33
CA VAL A 301 -7.51 -39.46 -10.34
C VAL A 301 -6.39 -40.43 -10.64
N LYS A 302 -5.61 -40.21 -11.71
CA LYS A 302 -4.49 -41.08 -12.12
C LYS A 302 -3.50 -41.33 -10.99
N TRP A 303 -3.13 -40.28 -10.24
CA TRP A 303 -2.07 -40.34 -9.25
C TRP A 303 -2.56 -40.47 -7.81
N GLU A 304 -3.84 -40.72 -7.56
CA GLU A 304 -4.40 -40.75 -6.20
C GLU A 304 -3.74 -41.78 -5.30
N SER A 305 -3.59 -43.06 -5.79
CA SER A 305 -2.95 -44.14 -5.04
C SER A 305 -1.47 -43.86 -4.76
N PHE A 306 -0.73 -43.43 -5.79
CA PHE A 306 0.66 -43.01 -5.69
C PHE A 306 0.89 -41.93 -4.64
N LEU A 307 0.05 -40.91 -4.60
CA LEU A 307 0.14 -39.84 -3.63
C LEU A 307 -0.21 -40.28 -2.20
N ARG A 308 -0.83 -41.42 -2.02
CA ARG A 308 -1.12 -42.02 -0.69
C ARG A 308 -0.01 -42.91 -0.16
N GLU A 309 1.05 -43.17 -0.93
CA GLU A 309 2.18 -43.95 -0.49
C GLU A 309 2.88 -43.33 0.72
N TYR A 310 3.36 -44.19 1.61
CA TYR A 310 4.06 -43.78 2.83
C TYR A 310 5.51 -44.28 2.81
N THR A 311 6.37 -43.54 3.49
CA THR A 311 7.72 -43.95 3.82
C THR A 311 7.99 -43.67 5.30
N PHE A 312 9.09 -44.23 5.81
CA PHE A 312 9.54 -43.93 7.17
C PHE A 312 10.73 -42.96 7.11
N LYS A 313 10.62 -41.88 7.86
CA LYS A 313 11.70 -40.91 8.03
C LYS A 313 11.91 -40.69 9.52
N GLU A 314 13.13 -40.93 10.00
CA GLU A 314 13.45 -40.80 11.43
C GLU A 314 12.48 -41.56 12.35
N GLY A 315 12.09 -42.80 11.97
CA GLY A 315 11.14 -43.62 12.71
C GLY A 315 9.68 -43.18 12.62
N ARG A 316 9.35 -42.09 11.92
CA ARG A 316 7.98 -41.59 11.73
C ARG A 316 7.45 -41.92 10.35
N ARG A 317 6.19 -42.38 10.29
CA ARG A 317 5.48 -42.59 9.05
C ARG A 317 5.12 -41.24 8.42
N VAL A 318 5.64 -40.96 7.22
CA VAL A 318 5.38 -39.74 6.45
C VAL A 318 4.96 -40.09 5.04
N TYR A 319 4.24 -39.22 4.36
CA TYR A 319 3.93 -39.42 2.93
C TYR A 319 5.20 -39.40 2.09
N ALA A 320 5.37 -40.37 1.21
CA ALA A 320 6.52 -40.48 0.31
C ALA A 320 6.59 -39.28 -0.64
N HIS A 321 5.43 -38.81 -1.11
CA HIS A 321 5.30 -37.77 -2.13
C HIS A 321 4.75 -36.44 -1.58
N GLU A 322 5.17 -36.02 -0.37
CA GLU A 322 4.62 -34.84 0.33
C GLU A 322 4.71 -33.55 -0.50
N ARG A 323 5.74 -33.39 -1.32
CA ARG A 323 5.88 -32.19 -2.17
C ARG A 323 4.80 -32.13 -3.25
N LEU A 324 4.48 -33.23 -3.92
CA LEU A 324 3.39 -33.30 -4.90
C LEU A 324 2.02 -33.15 -4.22
N ARG A 325 1.85 -33.73 -3.04
CA ARG A 325 0.65 -33.53 -2.21
C ARG A 325 0.45 -32.05 -1.83
N LYS A 326 1.54 -31.35 -1.53
CA LYS A 326 1.53 -29.91 -1.24
C LYS A 326 1.09 -29.12 -2.47
N ALA A 327 1.62 -29.43 -3.65
CA ALA A 327 1.22 -28.78 -4.90
C ALA A 327 -0.28 -29.02 -5.18
N ARG A 328 -0.75 -30.26 -5.05
CA ARG A 328 -2.18 -30.63 -5.19
C ARG A 328 -3.05 -29.85 -4.19
N ARG A 329 -2.66 -29.76 -2.92
CA ARG A 329 -3.41 -28.99 -1.92
C ARG A 329 -3.53 -27.51 -2.27
N ILE A 330 -2.46 -26.91 -2.83
CA ILE A 330 -2.48 -25.51 -3.29
C ILE A 330 -3.50 -25.37 -4.43
N LEU A 331 -3.41 -26.18 -5.46
CA LEU A 331 -4.31 -26.11 -6.63
C LEU A 331 -5.77 -26.38 -6.23
N ASN A 332 -6.02 -27.45 -5.46
CA ASN A 332 -7.37 -27.76 -4.96
C ASN A 332 -7.97 -26.61 -4.15
N LYS A 333 -7.16 -25.95 -3.33
CA LYS A 333 -7.62 -24.78 -2.57
C LYS A 333 -8.03 -23.64 -3.50
N LEU A 334 -7.20 -23.31 -4.49
CA LEU A 334 -7.45 -22.21 -5.41
C LEU A 334 -8.69 -22.44 -6.30
N VAL A 335 -8.89 -23.68 -6.75
CA VAL A 335 -10.08 -24.08 -7.52
C VAL A 335 -11.33 -24.00 -6.64
N ARG A 336 -11.29 -24.59 -5.44
CA ARG A 336 -12.43 -24.55 -4.50
C ARG A 336 -12.81 -23.15 -4.07
N ASP A 337 -11.81 -22.30 -3.82
CA ASP A 337 -12.02 -20.91 -3.35
C ASP A 337 -12.38 -19.96 -4.52
N GLY A 338 -12.48 -20.44 -5.77
CA GLY A 338 -12.82 -19.66 -6.96
C GLY A 338 -11.79 -18.58 -7.33
N THR A 339 -10.55 -18.71 -6.84
CA THR A 339 -9.54 -17.65 -6.99
C THR A 339 -8.56 -17.88 -8.15
N LEU A 340 -8.65 -19.02 -8.83
CA LEU A 340 -7.75 -19.37 -9.93
C LEU A 340 -8.20 -18.79 -11.27
N PHE A 341 -9.50 -18.80 -11.52
CA PHE A 341 -10.11 -18.40 -12.79
C PHE A 341 -11.15 -17.28 -12.61
N ALA A 342 -11.06 -16.48 -11.54
CA ALA A 342 -11.95 -15.33 -11.32
C ALA A 342 -11.92 -14.36 -12.50
N PHE A 343 -10.78 -14.19 -13.19
CA PHE A 343 -10.65 -13.35 -14.38
C PHE A 343 -11.51 -13.85 -15.55
N VAL A 344 -11.75 -15.17 -15.67
CA VAL A 344 -12.63 -15.76 -16.70
C VAL A 344 -14.07 -15.44 -16.38
N GLU A 345 -14.51 -15.63 -15.13
CA GLU A 345 -15.86 -15.31 -14.67
C GLU A 345 -16.16 -13.82 -14.89
N MET A 346 -15.23 -12.92 -14.49
CA MET A 346 -15.33 -11.48 -14.73
C MET A 346 -15.42 -11.15 -16.23
N GLY A 347 -14.66 -11.88 -17.06
CA GLY A 347 -14.70 -11.74 -18.51
C GLY A 347 -16.05 -12.07 -19.10
N GLN A 348 -16.70 -13.14 -18.62
CA GLN A 348 -18.04 -13.53 -19.02
C GLN A 348 -19.10 -12.52 -18.54
N GLU A 349 -19.00 -12.07 -17.30
CA GLU A 349 -19.96 -11.11 -16.71
C GLU A 349 -19.92 -9.72 -17.39
N HIS A 350 -18.74 -9.28 -17.82
CA HIS A 350 -18.54 -7.91 -18.32
C HIS A 350 -18.26 -7.84 -19.84
N GLY A 351 -18.15 -8.96 -20.53
CA GLY A 351 -17.92 -8.99 -21.98
C GLY A 351 -16.55 -8.48 -22.44
N CYS A 352 -15.55 -8.41 -21.54
CA CYS A 352 -14.20 -7.94 -21.84
C CYS A 352 -13.14 -8.77 -21.11
N ALA A 353 -11.89 -8.72 -21.62
CA ALA A 353 -10.78 -9.47 -21.00
C ALA A 353 -10.35 -8.86 -19.67
N TRP A 354 -10.22 -9.71 -18.65
CA TRP A 354 -9.72 -9.34 -17.31
C TRP A 354 -8.33 -9.94 -17.07
N PRO A 355 -7.48 -9.28 -16.25
CA PRO A 355 -6.11 -9.73 -16.04
C PRO A 355 -6.02 -10.98 -15.15
N SER A 356 -5.28 -11.99 -15.61
CA SER A 356 -4.97 -13.21 -14.86
C SER A 356 -3.66 -13.13 -14.06
N THR A 357 -2.82 -12.10 -14.32
CA THR A 357 -1.47 -11.96 -13.77
C THR A 357 -1.28 -10.61 -13.07
N ASN A 358 -0.28 -10.56 -12.18
CA ASN A 358 0.05 -9.37 -11.39
C ASN A 358 1.12 -8.47 -12.06
N ASN A 359 1.23 -8.54 -13.40
CA ASN A 359 2.29 -7.89 -14.17
C ASN A 359 2.38 -6.37 -13.95
N ALA A 360 1.25 -5.69 -13.73
CA ALA A 360 1.22 -4.25 -13.51
C ALA A 360 2.06 -3.84 -12.29
N VAL A 361 1.80 -4.44 -11.13
CA VAL A 361 2.56 -4.12 -9.91
C VAL A 361 3.96 -4.75 -9.90
N GLU A 362 4.16 -5.89 -10.58
CA GLU A 362 5.49 -6.47 -10.75
C GLU A 362 6.42 -5.54 -11.55
N SER A 363 5.89 -4.89 -12.60
CA SER A 363 6.60 -3.85 -13.35
C SER A 363 6.99 -2.67 -12.45
N VAL A 364 6.09 -2.21 -11.59
CA VAL A 364 6.36 -1.19 -10.57
C VAL A 364 7.48 -1.64 -9.64
N ASN A 365 7.38 -2.85 -9.10
CA ASN A 365 8.38 -3.43 -8.21
C ASN A 365 9.75 -3.61 -8.87
N ALA A 366 9.79 -3.93 -10.17
CA ALA A 366 11.04 -4.02 -10.93
C ALA A 366 11.74 -2.66 -11.03
N ARG A 367 10.98 -1.60 -11.36
CA ARG A 367 11.49 -0.21 -11.42
C ARG A 367 11.95 0.28 -10.06
N LEU A 368 11.22 -0.03 -8.99
CA LEU A 368 11.61 0.30 -7.62
C LEU A 368 12.91 -0.41 -7.21
N ARG A 369 13.06 -1.69 -7.54
CA ARG A 369 14.30 -2.43 -7.29
C ARG A 369 15.48 -1.84 -8.07
N ASP A 370 15.25 -1.37 -9.29
CA ASP A 370 16.27 -0.70 -10.10
C ASP A 370 16.69 0.63 -9.45
N MET A 371 15.76 1.49 -9.09
CA MET A 371 16.03 2.72 -8.33
C MET A 371 16.83 2.44 -7.05
N LEU A 372 16.41 1.46 -6.25
CA LEU A 372 17.12 1.11 -5.01
C LEU A 372 18.52 0.54 -5.25
N ARG A 373 18.79 -0.08 -6.39
CA ARG A 373 20.14 -0.51 -6.80
C ARG A 373 21.03 0.67 -7.12
N HIS A 374 20.52 1.73 -7.75
CA HIS A 374 21.27 2.98 -7.98
C HIS A 374 21.60 3.67 -6.65
N HIS A 375 20.75 3.56 -5.65
CA HIS A 375 20.89 4.20 -4.34
C HIS A 375 21.24 3.20 -3.22
N ARG A 376 22.25 2.33 -3.45
CA ARG A 376 22.61 1.22 -2.55
C ARG A 376 22.98 1.65 -1.13
N GLY A 377 23.56 2.85 -0.97
CA GLY A 377 24.03 3.39 0.30
C GLY A 377 22.94 3.94 1.22
N LEU A 378 21.67 4.00 0.77
CA LEU A 378 20.60 4.56 1.60
C LEU A 378 20.35 3.71 2.86
N PRO A 379 20.21 4.33 4.05
CA PRO A 379 19.71 3.68 5.26
C PRO A 379 18.29 3.13 5.05
N LEU A 380 17.86 2.22 5.93
CA LEU A 380 16.56 1.54 5.78
C LEU A 380 15.39 2.53 5.68
N LEU A 381 15.34 3.52 6.56
CA LEU A 381 14.33 4.57 6.55
C LEU A 381 14.31 5.35 5.23
N HIS A 382 15.49 5.80 4.76
CA HIS A 382 15.58 6.51 3.48
C HIS A 382 15.20 5.63 2.29
N ARG A 383 15.44 4.30 2.36
CA ARG A 383 14.96 3.36 1.32
C ARG A 383 13.44 3.26 1.30
N ALA A 384 12.79 3.23 2.48
CA ALA A 384 11.32 3.26 2.57
C ALA A 384 10.78 4.58 2.01
N LYS A 385 11.34 5.72 2.42
CA LYS A 385 10.95 7.04 1.92
C LYS A 385 11.23 7.22 0.42
N ALA A 386 12.33 6.63 -0.08
CA ALA A 386 12.62 6.62 -1.52
C ALA A 386 11.52 5.91 -2.33
N ILE A 387 11.03 4.76 -1.82
CA ILE A 387 9.87 4.07 -2.42
C ILE A 387 8.63 4.98 -2.36
N PHE A 388 8.36 5.63 -1.24
CA PHE A 388 7.21 6.54 -1.08
C PHE A 388 7.28 7.71 -2.07
N TRP A 389 8.44 8.34 -2.21
CA TRP A 389 8.66 9.40 -3.21
C TRP A 389 8.45 8.90 -4.64
N TRP A 390 8.93 7.68 -4.92
CA TRP A 390 8.73 7.07 -6.23
C TRP A 390 7.25 6.77 -6.49
N CYS A 391 6.56 6.14 -5.53
CA CYS A 391 5.14 5.85 -5.62
C CYS A 391 4.33 7.13 -5.82
N TYR A 392 4.62 8.17 -5.03
CA TYR A 392 3.96 9.46 -5.15
C TYR A 392 4.14 10.10 -6.54
N ALA A 393 5.34 10.06 -7.09
CA ALA A 393 5.62 10.58 -8.43
C ALA A 393 4.93 9.78 -9.56
N HIS A 394 4.43 8.59 -9.25
CA HIS A 394 3.72 7.71 -10.19
C HIS A 394 2.23 7.54 -9.84
N THR A 395 1.69 8.42 -9.01
CA THR A 395 0.23 8.59 -8.89
C THR A 395 -0.30 9.29 -10.13
N GLU A 396 -1.59 9.26 -10.36
CA GLU A 396 -2.21 9.87 -11.53
C GLU A 396 -1.93 11.37 -11.64
N SER A 397 -2.05 12.10 -10.53
CA SER A 397 -1.92 13.56 -10.50
C SER A 397 -1.07 14.04 -9.33
N PRO A 398 0.28 13.88 -9.39
CA PRO A 398 1.16 14.34 -8.33
C PRO A 398 1.16 15.87 -8.25
N LEU A 399 1.07 16.41 -7.02
CA LEU A 399 1.06 17.86 -6.78
C LEU A 399 2.39 18.52 -7.19
N PRO A 400 2.37 19.81 -7.53
CA PRO A 400 3.58 20.59 -7.73
C PRO A 400 4.45 20.65 -6.46
N ALA A 401 5.77 20.78 -6.61
CA ALA A 401 6.74 20.76 -5.52
C ALA A 401 6.39 21.73 -4.37
N ALA A 402 5.87 22.92 -4.69
CA ALA A 402 5.50 23.91 -3.67
C ALA A 402 4.30 23.49 -2.83
N GLU A 403 3.38 22.72 -3.39
CA GLU A 403 2.20 22.21 -2.70
C GLU A 403 2.53 20.96 -1.87
N ILE A 404 3.34 20.06 -2.42
CA ILE A 404 3.88 18.90 -1.69
C ILE A 404 4.45 19.36 -0.33
N LEU A 405 5.25 20.42 -0.33
CA LEU A 405 5.89 20.95 0.88
C LEU A 405 4.91 21.55 1.92
N ARG A 406 3.66 21.75 1.53
CA ARG A 406 2.62 22.27 2.45
C ARG A 406 1.76 21.18 3.06
N VAL A 407 1.55 20.10 2.33
CA VAL A 407 0.54 19.08 2.68
C VAL A 407 1.13 17.78 3.19
N MET A 408 2.40 17.48 2.85
CA MET A 408 3.02 16.22 3.26
C MET A 408 3.53 16.29 4.71
N PRO A 409 3.24 15.28 5.54
CA PRO A 409 3.71 15.21 6.90
C PRO A 409 5.22 15.02 6.96
N THR A 410 5.80 15.48 8.07
CA THR A 410 7.21 15.34 8.42
C THR A 410 7.41 14.24 9.47
N ASP A 411 8.67 13.90 9.77
CA ASP A 411 8.98 12.98 10.88
C ASP A 411 8.38 13.47 12.21
N ASP A 412 8.42 14.79 12.48
CA ASP A 412 7.87 15.36 13.70
C ASP A 412 6.35 15.17 13.81
N ASP A 413 5.62 15.29 12.69
CA ASP A 413 4.18 15.04 12.64
C ASP A 413 3.87 13.57 12.90
N VAL A 414 4.65 12.66 12.32
CA VAL A 414 4.51 11.21 12.50
C VAL A 414 4.85 10.83 13.94
N ASP A 415 5.95 11.32 14.50
CA ASP A 415 6.36 11.07 15.90
C ASP A 415 5.30 11.59 16.88
N GLY A 416 4.72 12.76 16.61
CA GLY A 416 3.63 13.34 17.39
C GLY A 416 2.39 12.44 17.40
N LEU A 417 2.02 11.86 16.26
CA LEU A 417 0.91 10.90 16.17
C LEU A 417 1.20 9.62 16.98
N PHE A 418 2.41 9.08 16.90
CA PHE A 418 2.81 7.92 17.70
C PHE A 418 2.75 8.19 19.20
N ALA A 419 3.25 9.35 19.64
CA ALA A 419 3.22 9.73 21.03
C ALA A 419 1.77 9.86 21.53
N ALA A 420 0.88 10.46 20.75
CA ALA A 420 -0.53 10.61 21.09
C ALA A 420 -1.22 9.24 21.24
N VAL A 421 -1.08 8.35 20.25
CA VAL A 421 -1.69 7.01 20.28
C VAL A 421 -1.12 6.15 21.42
N SER A 422 0.19 6.20 21.65
CA SER A 422 0.82 5.47 22.76
C SER A 422 0.37 5.96 24.14
N SER A 423 0.08 7.26 24.28
CA SER A 423 -0.43 7.81 25.52
C SER A 423 -1.89 7.42 25.81
N GLU A 424 -2.71 7.30 24.76
CA GLU A 424 -4.09 6.81 24.87
C GLU A 424 -4.13 5.31 25.22
N SER A 425 -3.32 4.49 24.58
CA SER A 425 -3.21 3.05 24.84
C SER A 425 -2.80 2.77 26.29
N LYS A 426 -1.84 3.51 26.84
CA LYS A 426 -1.41 3.37 28.25
C LYS A 426 -2.47 3.76 29.26
N ARG A 427 -3.42 4.62 28.89
CA ARG A 427 -4.53 5.01 29.77
C ARG A 427 -5.64 3.96 29.84
N GLU A 428 -5.80 3.14 28.78
CA GLU A 428 -6.91 2.18 28.70
C GLU A 428 -6.55 0.79 29.22
N ASP A 429 -5.33 0.33 29.07
CA ASP A 429 -5.00 -1.11 29.23
C ASP A 429 -3.92 -1.29 30.27
N GLY A 430 -3.63 -0.80 31.26
CA GLY A 430 -2.65 -1.10 32.35
C GLY A 430 -1.78 -2.37 32.22
N ALA A 431 -1.75 -3.03 31.07
CA ALA A 431 -0.99 -4.23 30.76
C ALA A 431 0.13 -3.92 29.75
N PRO A 432 1.36 -4.42 29.96
CA PRO A 432 2.46 -4.22 29.02
C PRO A 432 2.20 -4.99 27.71
N ASP A 433 2.53 -4.35 26.57
CA ASP A 433 2.47 -4.95 25.23
C ASP A 433 3.53 -6.07 25.10
N GLU A 434 3.17 -7.31 25.49
CA GLU A 434 4.08 -8.46 25.36
C GLU A 434 4.22 -9.00 23.94
N HIS A 435 3.48 -8.49 22.96
CA HIS A 435 3.49 -9.02 21.59
C HIS A 435 3.83 -7.97 20.54
N GLY A 436 4.95 -7.32 20.71
CA GLY A 436 5.52 -6.37 19.73
C GLY A 436 5.83 -6.99 18.37
N THR A 437 4.81 -7.13 17.51
CA THR A 437 4.99 -7.41 16.06
C THR A 437 5.12 -6.14 15.23
N GLY A 438 5.17 -4.99 15.89
CA GLY A 438 5.28 -3.67 15.28
C GLY A 438 6.67 -3.41 14.68
N ILE A 439 6.75 -2.37 13.88
CA ILE A 439 8.03 -1.77 13.50
C ILE A 439 8.62 -1.15 14.76
N VAL A 440 9.84 -1.53 15.11
CA VAL A 440 10.61 -0.82 16.13
C VAL A 440 11.11 0.46 15.47
N TRP A 441 10.46 1.59 15.79
CA TRP A 441 10.70 2.87 15.13
C TRP A 441 12.14 3.34 15.30
N GLU A 442 12.72 3.09 16.46
CA GLU A 442 14.13 3.38 16.76
C GLU A 442 15.08 2.66 15.81
N GLU A 443 14.76 1.46 15.35
CA GLU A 443 15.61 0.73 14.38
C GLU A 443 15.66 1.42 13.01
N PHE A 444 14.67 2.24 12.66
CA PHE A 444 14.66 3.03 11.43
C PHE A 444 15.52 4.29 11.54
N HIS A 445 15.63 4.86 12.72
CA HIS A 445 16.41 6.07 12.98
C HIS A 445 17.89 5.76 13.29
N MET A 446 18.28 4.50 13.52
CA MET A 446 19.66 4.13 13.73
C MET A 446 20.52 4.50 12.52
N PRO A 447 21.48 5.43 12.64
CA PRO A 447 22.41 5.70 11.56
C PRO A 447 23.20 4.43 11.26
N THR A 448 23.18 4.00 10.00
CA THR A 448 24.12 2.97 9.56
C THR A 448 25.52 3.57 9.74
N ARG A 449 26.26 3.10 10.73
CA ARG A 449 27.68 3.43 10.83
C ARG A 449 28.32 3.02 9.52
N TYR A 450 28.73 3.98 8.73
CA TYR A 450 29.68 3.73 7.64
C TYR A 450 30.92 3.18 8.32
N ARG A 451 31.24 1.92 8.10
CA ARG A 451 32.60 1.46 8.28
C ARG A 451 33.45 2.23 7.27
N GLN A 452 34.38 3.01 7.81
CA GLN A 452 35.48 3.61 7.07
C GLN A 452 36.30 2.54 6.39
#